data_0230a5be22f7bc54eee40f1f0d850ed3
#
_entry.id   0230a5be22f7bc54eee40f1f0d850ed3
#
_cell.length_a   1.000
_cell.length_b   1.000
_cell.length_c   1.000
_cell.angle_alpha   90.00
_cell.angle_beta   90.00
_cell.angle_gamma   90.00
#
_symmetry.space_group_name_H-M   'P 1'
#
loop_
_entity.id
_entity.type
_entity.pdbx_description
1 polymer ?
#
loop_
_entity_poly.entity_id
_entity_poly.type
_entity_poly.pdbx_seq_one_letter_code
_entity_poly.pdbx_strand_id
1 'polypeptide(L)'
;MANAPTTSAAMFTPNSGQTAPIDSLDGSCISNWDEDLGDQEGQEEQEGIEGTQDEQDKHVKQDEARPEMNLLAHHAIKHPVHPANTTTSPIFYSSAQWTADGTTILTSSSDHTISSFVLPADLLHPNPAGRTLHPQATTKLPEPSQTLAPAPFFSLGESSSQTFLVGSRDHPLHLYHAIPPDLNSSGPLAQYKLIRHETEQYITPASLVWPSPGTHFICGSANRLDYFDVSRHGSDGPVLTVPTIPSKRHIAKGHGVGIKGTVSALAVSSTDSQGGSLVAAGTRTRWMGLYDLHRADGAVANWQISQPDLPGPAGTASGQGIVQVVWSPCGRYLVINERRASGLLVYDIRGSGKLLAVLTGRLANTQQKLTCDVFQSRDPYHAGGFEVWSGAQDGSVIAWEDVGFKAAEHDPSWAWNAHSSPVCSTILHPSGSVAATCSGGWEHLKDEEQSGAGLRGLHQAQTYKVMEESSLKLWSFHNTNADSDEPI
;
A
#
# COMPACT_ATOMS: atom_id res chain seq x y z
N MET A 1 -3.74 -63.18 -24.04
CA MET A 1 -2.60 -64.01 -23.71
C MET A 1 -1.52 -63.13 -23.08
N ALA A 2 -1.29 -63.45 -21.84
CA ALA A 2 -0.11 -63.34 -20.97
C ALA A 2 0.30 -61.93 -20.58
N ASN A 3 0.61 -61.55 -19.40
CA ASN A 3 0.56 -62.01 -18.01
C ASN A 3 0.95 -60.82 -17.16
N ALA A 4 0.27 -60.59 -16.09
CA ALA A 4 0.70 -59.70 -14.99
C ALA A 4 1.70 -60.45 -14.10
N PRO A 5 2.48 -59.76 -13.28
CA PRO A 5 2.74 -60.25 -11.93
C PRO A 5 2.29 -59.29 -10.83
N THR A 6 1.58 -59.85 -9.91
CA THR A 6 1.28 -59.47 -8.54
C THR A 6 2.52 -59.51 -7.66
N THR A 7 2.71 -58.51 -6.79
CA THR A 7 3.46 -58.64 -5.51
C THR A 7 2.84 -57.68 -4.49
N SER A 8 2.12 -58.21 -3.58
CA SER A 8 2.31 -58.52 -2.16
C SER A 8 2.48 -57.28 -1.24
N ALA A 9 1.41 -57.05 -0.48
CA ALA A 9 1.32 -56.14 0.66
C ALA A 9 2.11 -56.72 1.85
N ALA A 10 2.83 -55.86 2.56
CA ALA A 10 3.31 -56.09 3.90
C ALA A 10 2.66 -55.14 4.87
N MET A 11 1.82 -55.67 5.74
CA MET A 11 1.27 -55.02 6.93
C MET A 11 2.36 -54.86 7.98
N PHE A 12 2.47 -53.68 8.53
CA PHE A 12 3.11 -53.46 9.83
C PHE A 12 2.10 -52.93 10.83
N THR A 13 1.91 -53.72 11.90
CA THR A 13 1.10 -53.40 13.09
C THR A 13 1.87 -52.48 14.05
N PRO A 14 1.22 -51.61 14.82
CA PRO A 14 1.89 -50.75 15.79
C PRO A 14 2.10 -51.46 17.11
N ASN A 15 3.27 -51.27 17.70
CA ASN A 15 3.65 -51.78 19.01
C ASN A 15 3.34 -50.69 20.08
N SER A 16 2.59 -51.10 21.08
CA SER A 16 2.26 -50.37 22.29
C SER A 16 3.41 -50.47 23.31
N GLY A 17 3.79 -49.35 23.93
CA GLY A 17 4.82 -49.34 24.95
C GLY A 17 4.84 -48.11 25.83
N GLN A 18 4.09 -48.17 26.91
CA GLN A 18 4.38 -47.73 28.30
C GLN A 18 4.67 -46.26 28.61
N THR A 19 3.75 -45.73 29.36
CA THR A 19 3.78 -44.57 30.24
C THR A 19 4.68 -44.80 31.47
N ALA A 20 5.45 -43.81 31.87
CA ALA A 20 5.90 -43.62 33.25
C ALA A 20 5.83 -42.12 33.63
N PRO A 21 5.41 -41.80 34.85
CA PRO A 21 5.22 -40.46 35.32
C PRO A 21 6.48 -39.89 35.96
N ILE A 22 6.71 -38.59 35.84
CA ILE A 22 7.74 -37.89 36.62
C ILE A 22 7.07 -36.79 37.44
N ASP A 23 7.40 -36.85 38.68
CA ASP A 23 6.94 -36.09 39.85
C ASP A 23 7.12 -34.57 39.76
N SER A 24 6.22 -33.92 40.47
CA SER A 24 6.24 -32.57 40.99
C SER A 24 7.49 -32.29 41.81
N LEU A 25 8.16 -31.18 41.59
CA LEU A 25 8.98 -30.53 42.61
C LEU A 25 8.59 -29.05 42.72
N ASP A 26 7.99 -28.77 43.82
CA ASP A 26 7.75 -27.52 44.50
C ASP A 26 9.09 -26.93 44.98
N GLY A 27 9.29 -25.63 44.98
CA GLY A 27 10.52 -25.03 45.47
C GLY A 27 10.56 -23.51 45.38
N SER A 28 9.80 -22.87 46.27
CA SER A 28 9.91 -21.47 46.64
C SER A 28 11.32 -21.08 47.07
N CYS A 29 11.82 -19.94 46.61
CA CYS A 29 12.85 -19.16 47.30
C CYS A 29 12.55 -17.67 47.20
N ILE A 30 12.03 -17.17 48.28
CA ILE A 30 11.97 -15.76 48.69
C ILE A 30 13.35 -15.43 49.30
N SER A 31 13.96 -14.35 48.89
CA SER A 31 14.97 -13.66 49.68
C SER A 31 14.81 -12.16 49.60
N ASN A 32 14.38 -11.63 50.71
CA ASN A 32 14.39 -10.23 51.12
C ASN A 32 15.80 -9.64 51.06
N TRP A 33 15.91 -8.41 50.69
CA TRP A 33 16.94 -7.50 51.15
C TRP A 33 16.28 -6.24 51.70
N ASP A 34 16.45 -6.06 53.00
CA ASP A 34 16.03 -4.93 53.80
C ASP A 34 16.94 -3.72 53.60
N GLU A 35 16.36 -2.63 53.88
CA GLU A 35 16.76 -1.26 54.11
C GLU A 35 18.21 -1.02 54.64
N ASP A 36 18.84 0.03 54.13
CA ASP A 36 19.72 0.84 54.96
C ASP A 36 19.55 2.34 54.63
N LEU A 37 19.10 3.06 55.65
CA LEU A 37 18.92 4.51 55.72
C LEU A 37 20.27 5.16 56.05
N GLY A 38 20.70 6.11 55.22
CA GLY A 38 21.85 6.95 55.51
C GLY A 38 21.60 8.38 55.06
N ASP A 39 21.20 9.22 56.04
CA ASP A 39 21.14 10.67 55.92
C ASP A 39 22.53 11.28 55.65
N GLN A 40 22.64 12.13 54.60
CA GLN A 40 23.61 13.23 54.62
C GLN A 40 23.05 14.48 53.93
N GLU A 41 23.00 15.52 54.74
CA GLU A 41 22.68 16.90 54.36
C GLU A 41 23.73 17.55 53.45
N GLY A 42 23.24 18.38 52.56
CA GLY A 42 23.79 19.67 52.23
C GLY A 42 24.98 19.76 51.28
N GLN A 43 24.70 20.24 50.05
CA GLN A 43 25.40 21.40 49.45
C GLN A 43 24.62 21.86 48.22
N GLU A 44 24.09 23.09 48.32
CA GLU A 44 23.62 23.88 47.16
C GLU A 44 24.82 24.27 46.34
N GLU A 45 24.95 23.79 45.11
CA GLU A 45 25.75 24.44 44.08
C GLU A 45 24.85 24.85 42.91
N GLN A 46 24.90 26.12 42.60
CA GLN A 46 24.32 26.79 41.47
C GLN A 46 24.93 26.21 40.19
N GLU A 47 24.16 25.49 39.38
CA GLU A 47 24.46 25.26 38.00
C GLU A 47 23.56 26.14 37.12
N GLY A 48 24.26 27.07 36.47
CA GLY A 48 23.67 28.02 35.53
C GLY A 48 23.33 27.39 34.22
N ILE A 49 22.22 27.84 33.68
CA ILE A 49 21.88 28.10 32.30
C ILE A 49 22.85 27.52 31.24
N GLU A 50 22.61 26.29 30.80
CA GLU A 50 23.14 25.72 29.55
C GLU A 50 22.06 25.06 28.67
N GLY A 51 20.78 25.35 28.88
CA GLY A 51 19.64 24.68 28.23
C GLY A 51 19.15 25.32 26.92
N THR A 52 19.76 26.38 26.40
CA THR A 52 19.17 27.14 25.26
C THR A 52 19.92 27.05 23.93
N GLN A 53 21.09 26.44 23.86
CA GLN A 53 21.81 26.28 22.59
C GLN A 53 21.48 24.97 21.87
N ASP A 54 21.23 23.87 22.58
CA ASP A 54 20.94 22.58 21.96
C ASP A 54 19.57 22.48 21.27
N GLU A 55 18.57 23.27 21.70
CA GLU A 55 17.26 23.31 21.00
C GLU A 55 17.27 24.18 19.76
N GLN A 56 18.08 25.25 19.73
CA GLN A 56 18.25 26.07 18.53
C GLN A 56 19.09 25.35 17.45
N ASP A 57 20.10 24.57 17.84
CA ASP A 57 20.88 23.76 16.90
C ASP A 57 20.10 22.58 16.31
N LYS A 58 19.11 22.04 17.02
CA LYS A 58 18.19 21.03 16.45
C LYS A 58 17.24 21.62 15.41
N HIS A 59 16.74 22.84 15.61
CA HIS A 59 15.89 23.53 14.61
C HIS A 59 16.66 23.95 13.36
N VAL A 60 17.92 24.37 13.50
CA VAL A 60 18.77 24.78 12.36
C VAL A 60 19.19 23.56 11.52
N LYS A 61 19.42 22.39 12.13
CA LYS A 61 19.73 21.14 11.40
C LYS A 61 18.56 20.52 10.65
N GLN A 62 17.32 20.84 11.01
CA GLN A 62 16.12 20.34 10.30
C GLN A 62 15.83 21.11 9.00
N ASP A 63 16.27 22.36 8.88
CA ASP A 63 16.05 23.16 7.66
C ASP A 63 17.08 22.90 6.54
N GLU A 64 18.25 22.33 6.85
CA GLU A 64 19.32 22.10 5.86
C GLU A 64 19.15 20.79 5.04
N ALA A 65 18.28 19.89 5.41
CA ALA A 65 18.14 18.56 4.80
C ALA A 65 16.93 18.39 3.87
N ARG A 66 16.09 19.43 3.72
CA ARG A 66 14.86 19.32 2.95
C ARG A 66 15.13 19.44 1.45
N PRO A 67 14.74 18.43 0.62
CA PRO A 67 14.88 18.55 -0.82
C PRO A 67 14.00 19.68 -1.38
N GLU A 68 14.50 20.42 -2.34
CA GLU A 68 13.74 21.42 -3.06
C GLU A 68 12.75 20.72 -4.00
N MET A 69 11.45 21.00 -3.81
CA MET A 69 10.35 20.43 -4.59
C MET A 69 9.88 21.41 -5.66
N ASN A 70 10.14 21.09 -6.93
CA ASN A 70 9.74 21.92 -8.07
C ASN A 70 8.64 21.26 -8.89
N LEU A 71 7.55 22.00 -9.15
CA LEU A 71 6.44 21.51 -9.97
C LEU A 71 6.86 21.45 -11.45
N LEU A 72 6.90 20.24 -12.01
CA LEU A 72 7.24 20.01 -13.41
C LEU A 72 6.02 20.07 -14.34
N ALA A 73 4.95 19.39 -13.93
CA ALA A 73 3.76 19.26 -14.75
C ALA A 73 2.53 18.99 -13.89
N HIS A 74 1.35 19.33 -14.41
CA HIS A 74 0.09 19.08 -13.72
C HIS A 74 -1.06 18.84 -14.70
N HIS A 75 -2.08 18.13 -14.21
CA HIS A 75 -3.40 18.05 -14.82
C HIS A 75 -4.46 18.19 -13.74
N ALA A 76 -5.44 19.07 -13.94
CA ALA A 76 -6.56 19.27 -13.02
C ALA A 76 -7.88 18.84 -13.67
N ILE A 77 -8.69 18.09 -12.94
CA ILE A 77 -10.06 17.79 -13.35
C ILE A 77 -10.87 19.06 -13.14
N LYS A 78 -11.38 19.62 -14.23
CA LYS A 78 -12.23 20.79 -14.19
C LYS A 78 -13.63 20.38 -13.72
N HIS A 79 -14.00 20.80 -12.53
CA HIS A 79 -15.38 20.68 -12.09
C HIS A 79 -16.23 21.74 -12.84
N PRO A 80 -17.29 21.33 -13.55
CA PRO A 80 -18.21 22.31 -14.08
C PRO A 80 -18.78 23.10 -12.90
N VAL A 81 -18.71 24.41 -12.97
CA VAL A 81 -19.37 25.32 -12.03
C VAL A 81 -20.88 25.14 -12.27
N HIS A 82 -21.50 24.21 -11.55
CA HIS A 82 -22.95 24.01 -11.65
C HIS A 82 -23.68 24.82 -10.60
N PRO A 83 -24.79 25.48 -10.98
CA PRO A 83 -25.71 26.03 -10.02
C PRO A 83 -26.25 24.88 -9.11
N ALA A 84 -26.56 25.19 -7.88
CA ALA A 84 -26.82 24.34 -6.71
C ALA A 84 -27.80 23.16 -6.83
N ASN A 85 -28.17 22.68 -8.01
CA ASN A 85 -29.22 21.69 -8.23
C ASN A 85 -28.83 20.49 -9.09
N THR A 86 -27.57 20.19 -9.34
CA THR A 86 -27.17 19.00 -10.11
C THR A 86 -26.66 17.89 -9.21
N THR A 87 -27.34 16.73 -9.30
CA THR A 87 -27.05 15.46 -8.58
C THR A 87 -25.81 14.73 -9.13
N THR A 88 -24.91 15.38 -9.85
CA THR A 88 -23.70 14.74 -10.39
C THR A 88 -22.66 14.60 -9.29
N SER A 89 -22.28 13.36 -9.01
CA SER A 89 -21.17 13.07 -8.09
C SER A 89 -19.88 13.74 -8.56
N PRO A 90 -19.09 14.28 -7.64
CA PRO A 90 -17.81 14.92 -7.97
C PRO A 90 -16.84 13.91 -8.58
N ILE A 91 -16.10 14.35 -9.60
CA ILE A 91 -15.06 13.54 -10.23
C ILE A 91 -13.74 13.90 -9.57
N PHE A 92 -13.00 12.90 -9.09
CA PHE A 92 -11.69 13.10 -8.50
C PHE A 92 -10.79 11.89 -8.76
N TYR A 93 -9.48 12.10 -8.72
CA TYR A 93 -8.52 11.02 -8.81
C TYR A 93 -8.56 10.14 -7.55
N SER A 94 -8.52 8.84 -7.74
CA SER A 94 -8.51 7.84 -6.66
C SER A 94 -7.17 7.11 -6.53
N SER A 95 -6.41 6.98 -7.60
CA SER A 95 -5.08 6.38 -7.59
C SER A 95 -4.26 6.75 -8.83
N ALA A 96 -2.95 6.62 -8.73
CA ALA A 96 -2.02 6.69 -9.84
C ALA A 96 -1.00 5.56 -9.73
N GLN A 97 -0.44 5.12 -10.87
CA GLN A 97 0.64 4.14 -10.97
C GLN A 97 1.55 4.46 -12.14
N TRP A 98 2.86 4.29 -11.94
CA TRP A 98 3.83 4.33 -13.02
C TRP A 98 3.75 3.06 -13.87
N THR A 99 3.98 3.19 -15.16
CA THR A 99 4.32 2.05 -16.03
C THR A 99 5.75 1.59 -15.75
N ALA A 100 6.05 0.35 -16.12
CA ALA A 100 7.35 -0.26 -15.80
C ALA A 100 8.55 0.49 -16.38
N ASP A 101 8.38 1.14 -17.55
CA ASP A 101 9.40 1.96 -18.20
C ASP A 101 9.45 3.41 -17.68
N GLY A 102 8.57 3.79 -16.74
CA GLY A 102 8.49 5.15 -16.19
C GLY A 102 8.01 6.23 -17.15
N THR A 103 7.62 5.91 -18.37
CA THR A 103 7.24 6.90 -19.39
C THR A 103 5.80 7.38 -19.27
N THR A 104 4.96 6.61 -18.61
CA THR A 104 3.51 6.83 -18.56
C THR A 104 2.97 6.67 -17.15
N ILE A 105 1.97 7.48 -16.81
CA ILE A 105 1.20 7.35 -15.57
C ILE A 105 -0.23 6.91 -15.91
N LEU A 106 -0.68 5.83 -15.30
CA LEU A 106 -2.08 5.42 -15.31
C LEU A 106 -2.77 5.98 -14.07
N THR A 107 -3.87 6.70 -14.27
CA THR A 107 -4.69 7.21 -13.17
C THR A 107 -6.08 6.60 -13.21
N SER A 108 -6.66 6.39 -12.03
CA SER A 108 -8.07 6.01 -11.86
C SER A 108 -8.84 7.16 -11.24
N SER A 109 -10.05 7.43 -11.73
CA SER A 109 -10.92 8.48 -11.20
C SER A 109 -12.27 7.92 -10.71
N SER A 110 -12.95 8.69 -9.87
CA SER A 110 -14.21 8.30 -9.22
C SER A 110 -15.37 8.09 -10.18
N ASP A 111 -15.27 8.62 -11.38
CA ASP A 111 -16.24 8.45 -12.47
C ASP A 111 -16.01 7.18 -13.30
N HIS A 112 -15.19 6.25 -12.81
CA HIS A 112 -14.84 4.98 -13.46
C HIS A 112 -13.97 5.13 -14.72
N THR A 113 -13.22 6.22 -14.83
CA THR A 113 -12.32 6.46 -15.97
C THR A 113 -10.88 6.10 -15.58
N ILE A 114 -10.20 5.36 -16.46
CA ILE A 114 -8.75 5.17 -16.42
C ILE A 114 -8.14 6.08 -17.48
N SER A 115 -7.20 6.92 -17.08
CA SER A 115 -6.51 7.85 -18.00
C SER A 115 -5.02 7.54 -18.04
N SER A 116 -4.46 7.57 -19.26
CA SER A 116 -3.04 7.34 -19.52
C SER A 116 -2.37 8.67 -19.88
N PHE A 117 -1.37 9.08 -19.09
CA PHE A 117 -0.60 10.29 -19.29
C PHE A 117 0.82 9.93 -19.69
N VAL A 118 1.17 10.12 -20.96
CA VAL A 118 2.54 9.98 -21.45
C VAL A 118 3.31 11.24 -21.10
N LEU A 119 4.50 11.06 -20.54
CA LEU A 119 5.33 12.18 -20.12
C LEU A 119 6.08 12.80 -21.30
N PRO A 120 6.21 14.13 -21.33
CA PRO A 120 7.05 14.81 -22.31
C PRO A 120 8.52 14.40 -22.15
N ALA A 121 9.23 14.20 -23.26
CA ALA A 121 10.66 13.85 -23.24
C ALA A 121 11.53 14.94 -22.58
N ASP A 122 11.07 16.18 -22.62
CA ASP A 122 11.73 17.35 -22.05
C ASP A 122 11.17 17.75 -20.69
N LEU A 123 10.53 16.79 -19.95
CA LEU A 123 9.86 17.05 -18.68
C LEU A 123 10.77 17.75 -17.65
N LEU A 124 12.03 17.36 -17.58
CA LEU A 124 13.00 17.90 -16.60
C LEU A 124 13.58 19.26 -17.01
N HIS A 125 13.31 19.76 -18.23
CA HIS A 125 13.74 21.10 -18.59
C HIS A 125 12.95 22.15 -17.79
N PRO A 126 13.64 23.14 -17.21
CA PRO A 126 13.02 24.16 -16.37
C PRO A 126 11.83 24.85 -17.06
N ASN A 127 10.68 24.86 -16.41
CA ASN A 127 9.51 25.61 -16.81
C ASN A 127 8.84 26.19 -15.55
N PRO A 128 9.04 27.48 -15.25
CA PRO A 128 8.55 28.08 -14.00
C PRO A 128 7.03 28.01 -13.79
N ALA A 129 6.26 27.91 -14.88
CA ALA A 129 4.80 27.82 -14.81
C ALA A 129 4.29 26.39 -14.65
N GLY A 130 5.17 25.38 -14.70
CA GLY A 130 4.77 23.99 -14.86
C GLY A 130 4.14 23.71 -16.24
N ARG A 131 4.09 22.45 -16.65
CA ARG A 131 3.46 22.02 -17.89
C ARG A 131 2.06 21.53 -17.64
N THR A 132 1.11 21.81 -18.50
CA THR A 132 -0.21 21.18 -18.45
C THR A 132 -0.14 19.83 -19.17
N LEU A 133 -0.46 18.75 -18.45
CA LEU A 133 -0.59 17.41 -19.01
C LEU A 133 -1.98 17.23 -19.62
N HIS A 134 -2.03 16.40 -20.65
CA HIS A 134 -3.29 15.94 -21.24
C HIS A 134 -3.25 14.41 -21.35
N PRO A 135 -4.35 13.70 -21.03
CA PRO A 135 -4.38 12.26 -21.23
C PRO A 135 -4.31 11.92 -22.71
N GLN A 136 -3.43 11.02 -23.09
CA GLN A 136 -3.33 10.49 -24.45
C GLN A 136 -4.45 9.50 -24.75
N ALA A 137 -4.91 8.81 -23.72
CA ALA A 137 -6.03 7.89 -23.85
C ALA A 137 -6.87 7.87 -22.56
N THR A 138 -8.16 7.57 -22.73
CA THR A 138 -9.09 7.37 -21.62
C THR A 138 -9.94 6.13 -21.87
N THR A 139 -10.03 5.26 -20.87
CA THR A 139 -10.88 4.07 -20.90
C THR A 139 -11.99 4.21 -19.87
N LYS A 140 -13.23 4.24 -20.32
CA LYS A 140 -14.41 4.27 -19.45
C LYS A 140 -14.80 2.85 -19.05
N LEU A 141 -14.84 2.58 -17.76
CA LEU A 141 -15.28 1.29 -17.22
C LEU A 141 -16.79 1.28 -16.94
N PRO A 142 -17.44 0.12 -17.01
CA PRO A 142 -18.86 0.00 -16.71
C PRO A 142 -19.18 0.26 -15.23
N GLU A 143 -18.27 -0.11 -14.34
CA GLU A 143 -18.40 -0.01 -12.88
C GLU A 143 -17.09 0.52 -12.25
N PRO A 144 -17.12 0.97 -10.98
CA PRO A 144 -15.92 1.45 -10.31
C PRO A 144 -14.77 0.43 -10.37
N SER A 145 -13.58 0.91 -10.74
CA SER A 145 -12.36 0.10 -10.64
C SER A 145 -12.06 -0.16 -9.17
N GLN A 146 -11.85 -1.43 -8.84
CA GLN A 146 -11.40 -1.84 -7.50
C GLN A 146 -9.89 -2.03 -7.47
N THR A 147 -9.32 -2.45 -8.60
CA THR A 147 -7.91 -2.79 -8.76
C THR A 147 -7.43 -2.42 -10.14
N LEU A 148 -6.18 -1.98 -10.23
CA LEU A 148 -5.49 -1.61 -11.47
C LEU A 148 -4.04 -2.10 -11.38
N ALA A 149 -3.53 -2.70 -12.45
CA ALA A 149 -2.12 -3.10 -12.57
C ALA A 149 -1.62 -2.88 -14.00
N PRO A 150 -0.66 -1.98 -14.24
CA PRO A 150 0.02 -1.86 -15.52
C PRO A 150 0.84 -3.12 -15.80
N ALA A 151 1.09 -3.41 -17.09
CA ALA A 151 1.94 -4.52 -17.48
C ALA A 151 3.37 -4.33 -16.95
N PRO A 152 3.97 -5.36 -16.35
CA PRO A 152 5.34 -5.27 -15.81
C PRO A 152 6.42 -5.18 -16.89
N PHE A 153 6.04 -5.40 -18.15
CA PHE A 153 6.88 -5.28 -19.35
C PHE A 153 6.46 -4.12 -20.25
N PHE A 154 5.71 -3.16 -19.70
CA PHE A 154 5.25 -1.97 -20.45
C PHE A 154 6.43 -1.20 -21.05
N SER A 155 6.35 -0.89 -22.33
CA SER A 155 7.28 -0.05 -23.06
C SER A 155 6.53 0.87 -24.01
N LEU A 156 6.80 2.17 -23.94
CA LEU A 156 6.18 3.15 -24.84
C LEU A 156 6.57 2.93 -26.31
N GLY A 157 7.74 2.31 -26.55
CA GLY A 157 8.22 1.98 -27.89
C GLY A 157 7.52 0.77 -28.54
N GLU A 158 6.78 -0.03 -27.76
CA GLU A 158 6.14 -1.27 -28.21
C GLU A 158 4.66 -1.30 -27.88
N SER A 159 3.80 -1.05 -28.87
CA SER A 159 2.34 -0.93 -28.67
C SER A 159 1.69 -2.20 -28.11
N SER A 160 2.24 -3.39 -28.39
CA SER A 160 1.74 -4.67 -27.86
C SER A 160 1.91 -4.80 -26.35
N SER A 161 2.90 -4.12 -25.78
CA SER A 161 3.20 -4.11 -24.34
C SER A 161 2.41 -3.06 -23.54
N GLN A 162 1.80 -2.08 -24.23
CA GLN A 162 1.10 -0.95 -23.60
C GLN A 162 -0.26 -1.37 -23.07
N THR A 163 -0.27 -2.26 -22.08
CA THR A 163 -1.49 -2.84 -21.54
C THR A 163 -1.58 -2.69 -20.03
N PHE A 164 -2.82 -2.78 -19.51
CA PHE A 164 -3.09 -2.85 -18.08
C PHE A 164 -4.26 -3.78 -17.78
N LEU A 165 -4.20 -4.41 -16.61
CA LEU A 165 -5.28 -5.20 -16.04
C LEU A 165 -6.13 -4.35 -15.10
N VAL A 166 -7.44 -4.54 -15.15
CA VAL A 166 -8.37 -3.88 -14.24
C VAL A 166 -9.46 -4.84 -13.76
N GLY A 167 -9.76 -4.77 -12.46
CA GLY A 167 -10.89 -5.44 -11.84
C GLY A 167 -11.99 -4.43 -11.51
N SER A 168 -13.18 -4.61 -12.09
CA SER A 168 -14.36 -3.83 -11.78
C SER A 168 -15.36 -4.65 -10.97
N ARG A 169 -16.26 -3.98 -10.30
CA ARG A 169 -17.30 -4.63 -9.51
C ARG A 169 -18.23 -5.45 -10.41
N ASP A 170 -18.53 -6.68 -9.98
CA ASP A 170 -19.49 -7.60 -10.64
C ASP A 170 -19.18 -7.89 -12.13
N HIS A 171 -17.92 -7.74 -12.54
CA HIS A 171 -17.44 -7.99 -13.89
C HIS A 171 -16.22 -8.93 -13.87
N PRO A 172 -15.88 -9.57 -15.01
CA PRO A 172 -14.60 -10.24 -15.16
C PRO A 172 -13.45 -9.22 -15.05
N LEU A 173 -12.24 -9.70 -14.75
CA LEU A 173 -11.06 -8.89 -14.94
C LEU A 173 -10.83 -8.67 -16.43
N HIS A 174 -10.46 -7.47 -16.80
CA HIS A 174 -10.23 -7.09 -18.17
C HIS A 174 -8.79 -6.63 -18.39
N LEU A 175 -8.26 -7.00 -19.55
CA LEU A 175 -7.02 -6.45 -20.10
C LEU A 175 -7.37 -5.41 -21.15
N TYR A 176 -6.81 -4.21 -21.02
CA TYR A 176 -7.01 -3.11 -21.97
C TYR A 176 -5.68 -2.59 -22.51
N HIS A 177 -5.72 -1.95 -23.69
CA HIS A 177 -4.64 -1.07 -24.09
C HIS A 177 -4.63 0.22 -23.25
N ALA A 178 -3.46 0.61 -22.78
CA ALA A 178 -3.26 1.91 -22.12
C ALA A 178 -3.30 3.05 -23.14
N ILE A 179 -2.79 2.80 -24.35
CA ILE A 179 -2.80 3.71 -25.49
C ILE A 179 -3.30 2.89 -26.68
N PRO A 180 -4.61 2.92 -26.99
CA PRO A 180 -5.16 2.18 -28.12
C PRO A 180 -4.53 2.65 -29.44
N PRO A 181 -4.16 1.75 -30.35
CA PRO A 181 -3.60 2.13 -31.65
C PRO A 181 -4.61 2.84 -32.53
N ASP A 182 -5.90 2.54 -32.39
CA ASP A 182 -7.00 3.13 -33.12
C ASP A 182 -8.10 3.62 -32.21
N LEU A 183 -8.74 4.74 -32.53
CA LEU A 183 -9.87 5.31 -31.75
C LEU A 183 -11.07 4.36 -31.62
N ASN A 184 -11.19 3.37 -32.51
CA ASN A 184 -12.26 2.36 -32.48
C ASN A 184 -11.91 1.12 -31.64
N SER A 185 -10.67 0.99 -31.16
CA SER A 185 -10.19 -0.15 -30.36
C SER A 185 -10.35 0.07 -28.85
N SER A 186 -11.46 0.64 -28.39
CA SER A 186 -11.68 0.96 -26.98
C SER A 186 -12.14 -0.22 -26.10
N GLY A 187 -12.34 -1.40 -26.69
CA GLY A 187 -12.77 -2.61 -25.97
C GLY A 187 -11.65 -3.34 -25.24
N PRO A 188 -12.01 -4.28 -24.33
CA PRO A 188 -11.02 -5.12 -23.68
C PRO A 188 -10.36 -6.09 -24.67
N LEU A 189 -9.05 -6.28 -24.53
CA LEU A 189 -8.26 -7.25 -25.31
C LEU A 189 -8.53 -8.68 -24.86
N ALA A 190 -8.69 -8.87 -23.54
CA ALA A 190 -8.92 -10.16 -22.92
C ALA A 190 -9.79 -10.02 -21.67
N GLN A 191 -10.41 -11.14 -21.28
CA GLN A 191 -11.26 -11.24 -20.11
C GLN A 191 -10.84 -12.48 -19.31
N TYR A 192 -10.83 -12.36 -17.96
CA TYR A 192 -10.50 -13.44 -17.06
C TYR A 192 -11.63 -13.62 -16.05
N LYS A 193 -12.23 -14.81 -16.02
CA LYS A 193 -13.38 -15.08 -15.16
C LYS A 193 -12.93 -15.41 -13.75
N LEU A 194 -13.33 -14.59 -12.82
CA LEU A 194 -13.24 -14.87 -11.38
C LEU A 194 -14.67 -15.02 -10.85
N ILE A 195 -15.12 -16.27 -10.77
CA ILE A 195 -16.50 -16.60 -10.38
C ILE A 195 -16.55 -17.51 -9.17
N ARG A 196 -17.67 -17.46 -8.47
CA ARG A 196 -18.04 -18.44 -7.45
C ARG A 196 -18.76 -19.61 -8.14
N HIS A 197 -18.19 -20.80 -8.10
CA HIS A 197 -18.73 -21.97 -8.82
C HIS A 197 -20.17 -22.33 -8.43
N GLU A 198 -20.54 -22.10 -7.15
CA GLU A 198 -21.86 -22.49 -6.64
C GLU A 198 -22.98 -21.56 -7.11
N THR A 199 -22.70 -20.30 -7.40
CA THR A 199 -23.71 -19.29 -7.74
C THR A 199 -23.48 -18.63 -9.10
N GLU A 200 -22.39 -18.95 -9.77
CA GLU A 200 -21.95 -18.34 -11.03
C GLU A 200 -21.79 -16.81 -10.97
N GLN A 201 -21.77 -16.25 -9.76
CA GLN A 201 -21.57 -14.82 -9.57
C GLN A 201 -20.10 -14.43 -9.70
N TYR A 202 -19.86 -13.29 -10.30
CA TYR A 202 -18.51 -12.70 -10.31
C TYR A 202 -18.05 -12.37 -8.89
N ILE A 203 -16.80 -12.66 -8.63
CA ILE A 203 -16.11 -12.25 -7.40
C ILE A 203 -15.35 -10.98 -7.73
N THR A 204 -15.66 -9.90 -7.03
CA THR A 204 -14.92 -8.65 -7.19
C THR A 204 -13.55 -8.77 -6.52
N PRO A 205 -12.44 -8.65 -7.26
CA PRO A 205 -11.11 -8.64 -6.66
C PRO A 205 -10.93 -7.38 -5.81
N ALA A 206 -10.38 -7.53 -4.61
CA ALA A 206 -10.08 -6.41 -3.72
C ALA A 206 -8.63 -5.94 -3.82
N SER A 207 -7.78 -6.77 -4.42
CA SER A 207 -6.38 -6.47 -4.71
C SER A 207 -5.92 -7.24 -5.94
N LEU A 208 -4.93 -6.67 -6.65
CA LEU A 208 -4.38 -7.22 -7.89
C LEU A 208 -2.90 -6.85 -7.96
N VAL A 209 -2.08 -7.77 -8.38
CA VAL A 209 -0.67 -7.54 -8.70
C VAL A 209 -0.30 -8.34 -9.94
N TRP A 210 0.46 -7.69 -10.85
CA TRP A 210 0.96 -8.31 -12.06
C TRP A 210 2.49 -8.25 -12.06
N PRO A 211 3.15 -9.29 -11.51
CA PRO A 211 4.60 -9.28 -11.35
C PRO A 211 5.34 -9.61 -12.65
N SER A 212 6.62 -9.19 -12.72
CA SER A 212 7.55 -9.66 -13.77
C SER A 212 7.67 -11.20 -13.71
N PRO A 213 7.79 -11.89 -14.84
CA PRO A 213 7.94 -11.36 -16.21
C PRO A 213 6.62 -11.06 -16.93
N GLY A 214 5.47 -11.11 -16.25
CA GLY A 214 4.18 -10.75 -16.83
C GLY A 214 3.36 -11.93 -17.37
N THR A 215 3.83 -13.15 -17.21
CA THR A 215 3.10 -14.35 -17.65
C THR A 215 1.89 -14.67 -16.79
N HIS A 216 1.89 -14.21 -15.55
CA HIS A 216 0.83 -14.48 -14.57
C HIS A 216 0.49 -13.22 -13.76
N PHE A 217 -0.73 -13.18 -13.23
CA PHE A 217 -1.14 -12.18 -12.25
C PHE A 217 -1.89 -12.82 -11.09
N ILE A 218 -1.97 -12.10 -9.98
CA ILE A 218 -2.54 -12.59 -8.73
C ILE A 218 -3.64 -11.65 -8.28
N CYS A 219 -4.80 -12.21 -7.92
CA CYS A 219 -5.92 -11.50 -7.33
C CYS A 219 -6.15 -11.92 -5.89
N GLY A 220 -6.46 -10.95 -5.05
CA GLY A 220 -6.94 -11.18 -3.69
C GLY A 220 -8.44 -10.91 -3.57
N SER A 221 -9.15 -11.85 -2.95
CA SER A 221 -10.57 -11.71 -2.65
C SER A 221 -10.90 -12.26 -1.25
N ALA A 222 -12.16 -12.55 -0.96
CA ALA A 222 -12.57 -13.01 0.36
C ALA A 222 -12.01 -14.41 0.69
N ASN A 223 -11.02 -14.45 1.61
CA ASN A 223 -10.35 -15.65 2.12
C ASN A 223 -9.65 -16.49 1.06
N ARG A 224 -9.19 -15.88 -0.03
CA ARG A 224 -8.48 -16.60 -1.11
C ARG A 224 -7.57 -15.71 -1.93
N LEU A 225 -6.56 -16.33 -2.51
CA LEU A 225 -5.70 -15.81 -3.57
C LEU A 225 -5.97 -16.62 -4.84
N ASP A 226 -6.11 -15.94 -5.96
CA ASP A 226 -6.34 -16.55 -7.27
C ASP A 226 -5.19 -16.18 -8.20
N TYR A 227 -4.56 -17.19 -8.78
CA TYR A 227 -3.42 -17.06 -9.67
C TYR A 227 -3.85 -17.37 -11.09
N PHE A 228 -3.66 -16.42 -11.99
CA PHE A 228 -4.07 -16.51 -13.39
C PHE A 228 -2.88 -16.55 -14.31
N ASP A 229 -2.98 -17.34 -15.36
CA ASP A 229 -2.10 -17.30 -16.53
C ASP A 229 -2.68 -16.30 -17.54
N VAL A 230 -1.89 -15.29 -17.94
CA VAL A 230 -2.30 -14.23 -18.87
C VAL A 230 -2.68 -14.79 -20.24
N SER A 231 -2.06 -15.89 -20.68
CA SER A 231 -2.37 -16.53 -21.97
C SER A 231 -3.72 -17.26 -21.98
N ARG A 232 -4.25 -17.61 -20.80
CA ARG A 232 -5.50 -18.39 -20.64
C ARG A 232 -6.66 -17.47 -20.35
N HIS A 233 -7.10 -16.72 -21.34
CA HIS A 233 -8.24 -15.82 -21.24
C HIS A 233 -9.56 -16.49 -21.68
N GLY A 234 -10.69 -15.83 -21.42
CA GLY A 234 -12.01 -16.26 -21.84
C GLY A 234 -12.75 -17.07 -20.78
N SER A 235 -13.04 -18.35 -21.04
CA SER A 235 -13.83 -19.21 -20.15
C SER A 235 -13.04 -19.79 -18.99
N ASP A 236 -11.72 -19.87 -19.11
CA ASP A 236 -10.86 -20.45 -18.10
C ASP A 236 -10.79 -19.53 -16.86
N GLY A 237 -10.91 -20.15 -15.68
CA GLY A 237 -10.72 -19.46 -14.42
C GLY A 237 -9.23 -19.40 -14.01
N PRO A 238 -8.96 -19.13 -12.73
CA PRO A 238 -7.59 -19.15 -12.21
C PRO A 238 -6.96 -20.55 -12.36
N VAL A 239 -5.66 -20.58 -12.65
CA VAL A 239 -4.89 -21.83 -12.72
C VAL A 239 -4.62 -22.41 -11.35
N LEU A 240 -4.58 -21.56 -10.32
CA LEU A 240 -4.43 -21.94 -8.93
C LEU A 240 -5.29 -21.05 -8.05
N THR A 241 -6.01 -21.65 -7.10
CA THR A 241 -6.70 -20.94 -6.01
C THR A 241 -6.13 -21.42 -4.69
N VAL A 242 -5.57 -20.47 -3.93
CA VAL A 242 -5.02 -20.73 -2.59
C VAL A 242 -5.98 -20.17 -1.55
N PRO A 243 -6.69 -21.02 -0.78
CA PRO A 243 -7.50 -20.57 0.33
C PRO A 243 -6.58 -20.00 1.42
N THR A 244 -6.86 -18.78 1.89
CA THR A 244 -6.08 -18.16 2.97
C THR A 244 -6.45 -18.72 4.35
N ILE A 245 -7.54 -19.47 4.43
CA ILE A 245 -7.96 -20.23 5.61
C ILE A 245 -8.33 -21.66 5.16
N PRO A 246 -7.89 -22.70 5.89
CA PRO A 246 -8.04 -24.09 5.46
C PRO A 246 -9.50 -24.56 5.33
N SER A 247 -10.44 -23.98 6.09
CA SER A 247 -11.84 -24.40 6.01
C SER A 247 -12.81 -23.37 6.61
N LYS A 248 -14.10 -23.51 6.24
CA LYS A 248 -15.20 -22.69 6.80
C LYS A 248 -15.30 -22.79 8.33
N ARG A 249 -14.95 -23.96 8.91
CA ARG A 249 -14.94 -24.15 10.37
C ARG A 249 -13.87 -23.28 11.05
N HIS A 250 -12.69 -23.15 10.44
CA HIS A 250 -11.63 -22.28 10.95
C HIS A 250 -12.01 -20.81 10.82
N ILE A 251 -12.71 -20.42 9.76
CA ILE A 251 -13.26 -19.06 9.63
C ILE A 251 -14.16 -18.70 10.81
N ALA A 252 -15.05 -19.63 11.22
CA ALA A 252 -15.97 -19.42 12.33
C ALA A 252 -15.26 -19.34 13.70
N LYS A 253 -14.22 -20.17 13.91
CA LYS A 253 -13.48 -20.23 15.19
C LYS A 253 -12.50 -19.08 15.39
N GLY A 254 -12.01 -18.45 14.34
CA GLY A 254 -11.25 -17.18 14.41
C GLY A 254 -9.82 -17.24 14.95
N HIS A 255 -9.22 -18.42 15.20
CA HIS A 255 -7.92 -18.53 15.82
C HIS A 255 -6.86 -19.15 14.91
N GLY A 256 -5.78 -18.36 14.64
CA GLY A 256 -4.40 -18.81 14.39
C GLY A 256 -4.09 -19.63 13.14
N VAL A 257 -5.07 -19.99 12.32
CA VAL A 257 -4.85 -20.84 11.16
C VAL A 257 -5.14 -20.06 9.88
N GLY A 258 -4.11 -19.47 9.30
CA GLY A 258 -4.21 -18.66 8.10
C GLY A 258 -4.70 -17.23 8.35
N ILE A 259 -4.89 -16.47 7.28
CA ILE A 259 -5.36 -15.09 7.34
C ILE A 259 -6.86 -14.99 6.99
N LYS A 260 -7.64 -14.43 7.88
CA LYS A 260 -9.09 -14.28 7.73
C LYS A 260 -9.44 -12.96 7.05
N GLY A 261 -10.43 -12.95 6.19
CA GLY A 261 -11.05 -11.76 5.63
C GLY A 261 -10.71 -11.52 4.16
N THR A 262 -11.16 -10.38 3.66
CA THR A 262 -10.86 -9.99 2.27
C THR A 262 -9.40 -9.59 2.16
N VAL A 263 -8.68 -10.22 1.23
CA VAL A 263 -7.31 -9.85 0.87
C VAL A 263 -7.37 -8.54 0.07
N SER A 264 -7.13 -7.43 0.75
CA SER A 264 -7.29 -6.06 0.25
C SER A 264 -5.99 -5.41 -0.22
N ALA A 265 -4.86 -6.05 0.04
CA ALA A 265 -3.54 -5.60 -0.38
C ALA A 265 -2.67 -6.79 -0.78
N LEU A 266 -1.97 -6.65 -1.89
CA LEU A 266 -1.00 -7.61 -2.41
C LEU A 266 0.27 -6.88 -2.83
N ALA A 267 1.41 -7.50 -2.55
CA ALA A 267 2.71 -7.08 -3.06
C ALA A 267 3.59 -8.31 -3.30
N VAL A 268 4.39 -8.28 -4.36
CA VAL A 268 5.34 -9.35 -4.66
C VAL A 268 6.74 -8.83 -4.41
N SER A 269 7.56 -9.60 -3.68
CA SER A 269 8.97 -9.26 -3.47
C SER A 269 9.71 -9.28 -4.80
N SER A 270 10.78 -8.48 -4.90
CA SER A 270 11.75 -8.67 -5.98
C SER A 270 12.26 -10.10 -5.94
N THR A 271 12.42 -10.69 -7.12
CA THR A 271 12.98 -12.05 -7.25
C THR A 271 14.35 -12.08 -6.59
N ASP A 272 14.56 -12.98 -5.66
CA ASP A 272 15.88 -13.22 -5.09
C ASP A 272 16.82 -13.83 -6.14
N SER A 273 18.12 -13.96 -5.81
CA SER A 273 19.13 -14.56 -6.70
C SER A 273 18.85 -16.02 -7.06
N GLN A 274 17.88 -16.66 -6.40
CA GLN A 274 17.45 -18.03 -6.64
C GLN A 274 16.11 -18.13 -7.41
N GLY A 275 15.56 -17.00 -7.86
CA GLY A 275 14.32 -16.96 -8.62
C GLY A 275 13.05 -17.11 -7.79
N GLY A 276 13.14 -17.12 -6.46
CA GLY A 276 12.00 -17.17 -5.56
C GLY A 276 11.37 -15.79 -5.37
N SER A 277 10.06 -15.70 -5.42
CA SER A 277 9.34 -14.50 -5.06
C SER A 277 8.25 -14.79 -4.04
N LEU A 278 8.19 -13.98 -2.99
CA LEU A 278 7.17 -14.07 -1.96
C LEU A 278 6.04 -13.11 -2.25
N VAL A 279 4.81 -13.58 -2.07
CA VAL A 279 3.61 -12.76 -2.11
C VAL A 279 3.21 -12.37 -0.70
N ALA A 280 3.22 -11.08 -0.41
CA ALA A 280 2.68 -10.52 0.82
C ALA A 280 1.21 -10.18 0.61
N ALA A 281 0.34 -10.71 1.47
CA ALA A 281 -1.11 -10.53 1.42
C ALA A 281 -1.62 -9.93 2.72
N GLY A 282 -2.24 -8.75 2.62
CA GLY A 282 -2.86 -8.04 3.75
C GLY A 282 -4.38 -8.08 3.67
N THR A 283 -5.06 -8.20 4.81
CA THR A 283 -6.53 -8.28 4.86
C THR A 283 -7.17 -7.07 5.52
N ARG A 284 -8.45 -6.84 5.21
CA ARG A 284 -9.27 -5.83 5.90
C ARG A 284 -9.47 -6.11 7.38
N THR A 285 -9.21 -7.33 7.81
CA THR A 285 -9.32 -7.75 9.22
C THR A 285 -7.98 -7.71 9.95
N ARG A 286 -6.99 -6.99 9.39
CA ARG A 286 -5.70 -6.73 9.99
C ARG A 286 -4.81 -7.98 10.16
N TRP A 287 -4.88 -8.89 9.19
CA TRP A 287 -4.00 -10.06 9.08
C TRP A 287 -3.05 -9.93 7.91
N MET A 288 -1.81 -10.34 8.12
CA MET A 288 -0.78 -10.47 7.11
C MET A 288 -0.44 -11.92 6.88
N GLY A 289 -0.19 -12.28 5.61
CA GLY A 289 0.32 -13.59 5.21
C GLY A 289 1.43 -13.44 4.17
N LEU A 290 2.41 -14.31 4.25
CA LEU A 290 3.43 -14.51 3.22
C LEU A 290 3.18 -15.84 2.53
N TYR A 291 3.21 -15.84 1.21
CA TYR A 291 2.93 -17.00 0.37
C TYR A 291 4.04 -17.20 -0.65
N ASP A 292 4.43 -18.46 -0.82
CA ASP A 292 5.24 -18.92 -1.92
C ASP A 292 4.33 -19.76 -2.84
N LEU A 293 3.95 -19.21 -3.98
CA LEU A 293 3.00 -19.85 -4.89
C LEU A 293 3.59 -21.03 -5.67
N HIS A 294 4.91 -21.26 -5.57
CA HIS A 294 5.59 -22.43 -6.13
C HIS A 294 5.56 -23.63 -5.20
N ARG A 295 5.15 -23.43 -3.93
CA ARG A 295 5.04 -24.50 -2.93
C ARG A 295 3.60 -25.00 -2.80
N ALA A 296 3.45 -26.30 -2.62
CA ALA A 296 2.13 -26.93 -2.52
C ALA A 296 1.26 -26.39 -1.38
N ASP A 297 1.86 -26.01 -0.23
CA ASP A 297 1.16 -25.48 0.93
C ASP A 297 0.96 -23.96 0.87
N GLY A 298 1.63 -23.28 -0.05
CA GLY A 298 1.50 -21.83 -0.30
C GLY A 298 1.91 -20.92 0.84
N ALA A 299 1.39 -21.11 2.04
CA ALA A 299 1.60 -20.23 3.18
C ALA A 299 2.99 -20.46 3.82
N VAL A 300 3.79 -19.40 3.89
CA VAL A 300 5.11 -19.38 4.56
C VAL A 300 4.98 -18.88 5.99
N ALA A 301 4.23 -17.79 6.21
CA ALA A 301 3.99 -17.20 7.51
C ALA A 301 2.67 -16.45 7.54
N ASN A 302 2.08 -16.29 8.71
CA ASN A 302 0.92 -15.43 8.91
C ASN A 302 0.93 -14.85 10.34
N TRP A 303 0.43 -13.62 10.48
CA TRP A 303 0.31 -12.94 11.77
C TRP A 303 -0.77 -11.87 11.73
N GLN A 304 -1.31 -11.54 12.89
CA GLN A 304 -2.14 -10.36 13.08
C GLN A 304 -1.22 -9.16 13.30
N ILE A 305 -1.47 -8.05 12.60
CA ILE A 305 -0.65 -6.86 12.76
C ILE A 305 -0.88 -6.20 14.12
N SER A 306 0.19 -5.63 14.68
CA SER A 306 0.20 -4.99 15.99
C SER A 306 -0.69 -3.76 16.04
N GLN A 307 -1.10 -3.38 17.24
CA GLN A 307 -1.80 -2.13 17.55
C GLN A 307 -0.89 -1.32 18.49
N PRO A 308 0.04 -0.54 17.95
CA PRO A 308 0.86 0.30 18.81
C PRO A 308 -0.01 1.42 19.39
N ASP A 309 0.13 1.64 20.68
CA ASP A 309 -0.43 2.79 21.36
C ASP A 309 0.51 3.97 21.14
N LEU A 310 0.10 4.94 20.34
CA LEU A 310 0.84 6.18 20.13
C LEU A 310 0.31 7.26 21.06
N PRO A 311 1.20 7.99 21.74
CA PRO A 311 0.81 9.16 22.51
C PRO A 311 0.41 10.30 21.56
N GLY A 312 -0.77 10.88 21.76
CA GLY A 312 -1.15 12.12 21.07
C GLY A 312 -2.63 12.21 20.72
N PRO A 313 -3.14 13.42 20.43
CA PRO A 313 -4.54 13.68 20.08
C PRO A 313 -4.93 13.18 18.69
N ALA A 314 -3.99 12.77 17.87
CA ALA A 314 -4.23 12.33 16.48
C ALA A 314 -4.79 10.90 16.37
N GLY A 315 -5.04 10.21 17.49
CA GLY A 315 -5.59 8.86 17.49
C GLY A 315 -4.52 7.77 17.42
N THR A 316 -4.97 6.54 17.41
CA THR A 316 -4.12 5.35 17.38
C THR A 316 -3.40 5.23 16.04
N ALA A 317 -2.14 4.78 16.02
CA ALA A 317 -1.46 4.36 14.79
C ALA A 317 -2.20 3.22 14.09
N SER A 318 -3.08 2.53 14.78
CA SER A 318 -3.89 1.44 14.26
C SER A 318 -5.07 1.93 13.45
N GLY A 319 -5.22 1.34 12.25
CA GLY A 319 -6.30 1.64 11.32
C GLY A 319 -7.44 0.62 11.34
N GLN A 320 -8.27 0.73 10.32
CA GLN A 320 -9.45 -0.10 10.08
C GLN A 320 -9.22 -1.07 8.91
N GLY A 321 -8.10 -1.80 8.95
CA GLY A 321 -7.76 -2.80 7.96
C GLY A 321 -6.74 -2.36 6.92
N ILE A 322 -5.97 -3.32 6.45
CA ILE A 322 -4.86 -3.12 5.54
C ILE A 322 -5.39 -2.71 4.16
N VAL A 323 -4.87 -1.63 3.59
CA VAL A 323 -5.23 -1.11 2.26
C VAL A 323 -4.07 -1.17 1.27
N GLN A 324 -2.84 -1.26 1.78
CA GLN A 324 -1.65 -1.37 0.95
C GLN A 324 -0.54 -2.08 1.74
N VAL A 325 0.25 -2.85 1.03
CA VAL A 325 1.50 -3.45 1.50
C VAL A 325 2.56 -3.12 0.45
N VAL A 326 3.73 -2.69 0.89
CA VAL A 326 4.86 -2.36 0.01
C VAL A 326 6.10 -3.04 0.53
N TRP A 327 6.84 -3.71 -0.35
CA TRP A 327 8.16 -4.25 -0.04
C TRP A 327 9.22 -3.15 -0.06
N SER A 328 10.13 -3.16 0.89
CA SER A 328 11.34 -2.36 0.79
C SER A 328 12.19 -2.80 -0.42
N PRO A 329 12.97 -1.92 -1.01
CA PRO A 329 13.82 -2.26 -2.17
C PRO A 329 14.76 -3.43 -1.92
N CYS A 330 15.24 -3.60 -0.68
CA CYS A 330 16.09 -4.72 -0.30
C CYS A 330 15.35 -6.05 -0.04
N GLY A 331 14.01 -6.07 -0.14
CA GLY A 331 13.19 -7.26 0.07
C GLY A 331 13.12 -7.78 1.52
N ARG A 332 13.63 -7.02 2.52
CA ARG A 332 13.66 -7.45 3.93
C ARG A 332 12.49 -6.92 4.76
N TYR A 333 11.93 -5.79 4.36
CA TYR A 333 10.93 -5.10 5.17
C TYR A 333 9.63 -4.98 4.40
N LEU A 334 8.52 -4.97 5.15
CA LEU A 334 7.18 -4.69 4.66
C LEU A 334 6.67 -3.43 5.33
N VAL A 335 6.29 -2.45 4.52
CA VAL A 335 5.54 -1.27 4.95
C VAL A 335 4.06 -1.60 4.82
N ILE A 336 3.33 -1.52 5.92
CA ILE A 336 1.89 -1.81 5.98
C ILE A 336 1.13 -0.51 6.21
N ASN A 337 0.23 -0.22 5.31
CA ASN A 337 -0.63 0.94 5.33
C ASN A 337 -2.08 0.51 5.61
N GLU A 338 -2.69 1.11 6.62
CA GLU A 338 -4.07 0.85 7.00
C GLU A 338 -4.98 2.04 6.71
N ARG A 339 -6.24 1.76 6.55
CA ARG A 339 -7.29 2.78 6.43
C ARG A 339 -7.46 3.52 7.76
N ARG A 340 -7.55 4.85 7.74
CA ARG A 340 -7.72 5.70 8.91
C ARG A 340 -6.59 5.59 9.94
N ALA A 341 -5.40 5.17 9.54
CA ALA A 341 -4.24 5.10 10.39
C ALA A 341 -3.37 6.34 10.26
N SER A 342 -3.06 6.99 11.37
CA SER A 342 -2.12 8.12 11.41
C SER A 342 -0.65 7.71 11.29
N GLY A 343 -0.35 6.41 11.32
CA GLY A 343 0.99 5.86 11.14
C GLY A 343 1.05 4.78 10.08
N LEU A 344 2.28 4.45 9.64
CA LEU A 344 2.58 3.27 8.83
C LEU A 344 3.38 2.29 9.70
N LEU A 345 3.12 0.99 9.52
CA LEU A 345 3.80 -0.06 10.29
C LEU A 345 4.89 -0.69 9.44
N VAL A 346 6.06 -0.89 10.01
CA VAL A 346 7.21 -1.53 9.32
C VAL A 346 7.53 -2.85 10.01
N TYR A 347 7.54 -3.93 9.25
CA TYR A 347 7.87 -5.28 9.73
C TYR A 347 9.13 -5.81 9.05
N ASP A 348 10.01 -6.43 9.83
CA ASP A 348 11.10 -7.25 9.31
C ASP A 348 10.57 -8.67 9.07
N ILE A 349 10.62 -9.15 7.83
CA ILE A 349 10.10 -10.47 7.47
C ILE A 349 10.85 -11.64 8.12
N ARG A 350 12.10 -11.42 8.52
CA ARG A 350 12.92 -12.43 9.22
C ARG A 350 12.42 -12.72 10.63
N GLY A 351 11.74 -11.72 11.23
CA GLY A 351 11.05 -11.86 12.52
C GLY A 351 9.55 -11.81 12.33
N SER A 352 8.95 -12.80 11.66
CA SER A 352 7.53 -12.84 11.31
C SER A 352 6.62 -12.43 12.46
N GLY A 353 5.79 -11.40 12.24
CA GLY A 353 4.85 -10.89 13.23
C GLY A 353 5.45 -9.91 14.25
N LYS A 354 6.77 -9.64 14.21
CA LYS A 354 7.41 -8.66 15.09
C LYS A 354 7.43 -7.29 14.40
N LEU A 355 6.72 -6.33 14.99
CA LEU A 355 6.77 -4.93 14.56
C LEU A 355 8.19 -4.39 14.78
N LEU A 356 8.77 -3.79 13.74
CA LEU A 356 10.08 -3.16 13.80
C LEU A 356 9.96 -1.68 14.14
N ALA A 357 9.12 -0.95 13.39
CA ALA A 357 9.00 0.49 13.54
C ALA A 357 7.59 0.98 13.22
N VAL A 358 7.28 2.18 13.70
CA VAL A 358 6.06 2.93 13.40
C VAL A 358 6.45 4.28 12.86
N LEU A 359 6.01 4.60 11.64
CA LEU A 359 6.21 5.91 11.01
C LEU A 359 5.04 6.80 11.39
N THR A 360 5.29 7.83 12.19
CA THR A 360 4.29 8.70 12.80
C THR A 360 4.07 10.01 12.05
N GLY A 361 3.18 10.87 12.51
CA GLY A 361 3.01 12.25 12.03
C GLY A 361 2.11 12.43 10.81
N ARG A 362 1.51 11.37 10.25
CA ARG A 362 0.59 11.46 9.10
C ARG A 362 -0.83 11.76 9.53
N LEU A 363 -1.47 12.75 8.92
CA LEU A 363 -2.92 12.94 9.04
C LEU A 363 -3.65 12.05 8.03
N ALA A 364 -4.39 11.05 8.51
CA ALA A 364 -5.06 10.08 7.64
C ALA A 364 -6.39 9.57 8.22
N ASN A 365 -7.12 10.39 8.95
CA ASN A 365 -8.45 10.04 9.50
C ASN A 365 -9.55 10.15 8.43
N THR A 366 -9.34 9.51 7.28
CA THR A 366 -10.29 9.48 6.16
C THR A 366 -10.61 8.06 5.72
N GLN A 367 -11.79 7.87 5.12
CA GLN A 367 -12.17 6.61 4.47
C GLN A 367 -11.51 6.43 3.10
N GLN A 368 -10.89 7.48 2.53
CA GLN A 368 -10.15 7.36 1.30
C GLN A 368 -8.90 6.48 1.49
N LYS A 369 -8.48 5.84 0.41
CA LYS A 369 -7.20 5.17 0.36
C LYS A 369 -6.12 6.23 0.10
N LEU A 370 -5.23 6.43 1.07
CA LEU A 370 -4.03 7.24 0.90
C LEU A 370 -2.87 6.27 0.76
N THR A 371 -2.17 6.30 -0.37
CA THR A 371 -1.07 5.36 -0.62
C THR A 371 0.28 5.94 -0.25
N CYS A 372 1.22 5.06 0.03
CA CYS A 372 2.63 5.35 0.20
C CYS A 372 3.45 4.63 -0.87
N ASP A 373 4.69 5.07 -1.04
CA ASP A 373 5.68 4.42 -1.87
C ASP A 373 7.02 4.36 -1.14
N VAL A 374 7.93 3.53 -1.62
CA VAL A 374 9.24 3.33 -1.01
C VAL A 374 10.35 3.56 -2.04
N PHE A 375 11.47 4.09 -1.60
CA PHE A 375 12.62 4.33 -2.43
C PHE A 375 13.92 3.90 -1.74
N GLN A 376 14.91 3.47 -2.51
CA GLN A 376 16.24 3.14 -2.00
C GLN A 376 16.87 4.41 -1.43
N SER A 377 17.37 4.35 -0.19
CA SER A 377 18.12 5.49 0.35
C SER A 377 19.29 5.87 -0.57
N ARG A 378 19.46 7.16 -0.76
CA ARG A 378 20.51 7.71 -1.62
C ARG A 378 21.86 7.77 -0.93
N ASP A 379 21.88 7.67 0.39
CA ASP A 379 23.11 7.72 1.15
C ASP A 379 23.89 6.41 0.99
N PRO A 380 25.07 6.43 0.33
CA PRO A 380 25.88 5.24 0.16
C PRO A 380 26.44 4.70 1.48
N TYR A 381 26.50 5.52 2.53
CA TYR A 381 26.95 5.12 3.87
C TYR A 381 25.87 4.35 4.66
N HIS A 382 24.61 4.48 4.24
CA HIS A 382 23.46 3.77 4.84
C HIS A 382 22.98 2.61 3.95
N ALA A 383 23.88 1.72 3.58
CA ALA A 383 23.54 0.53 2.79
C ALA A 383 22.51 -0.34 3.52
N GLY A 384 21.26 -0.33 3.06
CA GLY A 384 20.13 -1.11 3.62
C GLY A 384 19.00 -0.29 4.19
N GLY A 385 19.12 1.03 4.33
CA GLY A 385 18.02 1.95 4.61
C GLY A 385 17.18 2.24 3.38
N PHE A 386 15.97 2.69 3.60
CA PHE A 386 15.06 3.12 2.54
C PHE A 386 14.21 4.30 3.02
N GLU A 387 13.69 5.02 2.06
CA GLU A 387 12.76 6.12 2.29
C GLU A 387 11.32 5.63 2.11
N VAL A 388 10.40 6.20 2.87
CA VAL A 388 8.96 5.99 2.71
C VAL A 388 8.29 7.34 2.52
N TRP A 389 7.53 7.49 1.44
CA TRP A 389 6.80 8.71 1.12
C TRP A 389 5.31 8.42 1.12
N SER A 390 4.52 9.25 1.77
CA SER A 390 3.06 9.04 1.89
C SER A 390 2.28 10.33 1.79
N GLY A 391 1.18 10.27 1.04
CA GLY A 391 0.18 11.33 1.06
C GLY A 391 -0.59 11.38 2.37
N ALA A 392 -1.07 12.57 2.72
CA ALA A 392 -1.87 12.85 3.90
C ALA A 392 -3.22 13.49 3.54
N GLN A 393 -4.11 13.56 4.52
CA GLN A 393 -5.47 14.07 4.35
C GLN A 393 -5.53 15.58 4.15
N ASP A 394 -4.55 16.31 4.67
CA ASP A 394 -4.45 17.76 4.59
C ASP A 394 -3.84 18.28 3.28
N GLY A 395 -3.48 17.39 2.36
CA GLY A 395 -2.85 17.74 1.09
C GLY A 395 -1.33 17.72 1.14
N SER A 396 -0.74 17.43 2.28
CA SER A 396 0.71 17.26 2.42
C SER A 396 1.18 15.89 1.94
N VAL A 397 2.45 15.84 1.58
CA VAL A 397 3.20 14.59 1.42
C VAL A 397 4.30 14.58 2.46
N ILE A 398 4.47 13.44 3.11
CA ILE A 398 5.38 13.23 4.23
C ILE A 398 6.40 12.18 3.83
N ALA A 399 7.66 12.40 4.18
CA ALA A 399 8.75 11.49 3.96
C ALA A 399 9.44 11.10 5.27
N TRP A 400 9.79 9.83 5.38
CA TRP A 400 10.63 9.26 6.43
C TRP A 400 11.86 8.66 5.77
N GLU A 401 13.01 9.09 6.19
CA GLU A 401 14.32 8.62 5.72
C GLU A 401 14.88 7.56 6.68
N ASP A 402 15.87 6.81 6.22
CA ASP A 402 16.60 5.81 7.01
C ASP A 402 15.73 4.76 7.70
N VAL A 403 14.58 4.44 7.10
CA VAL A 403 13.68 3.42 7.60
C VAL A 403 14.35 2.05 7.52
N GLY A 404 14.24 1.25 8.59
CA GLY A 404 14.82 -0.09 8.68
C GLY A 404 16.09 -0.18 9.56
N PHE A 405 16.74 0.95 9.91
CA PHE A 405 17.92 0.95 10.81
C PHE A 405 17.56 0.97 12.29
N LYS A 406 16.46 1.63 12.64
CA LYS A 406 16.07 1.78 14.05
C LYS A 406 14.74 1.08 14.31
N ALA A 407 14.70 0.31 15.38
CA ALA A 407 13.47 -0.25 15.92
C ALA A 407 12.87 0.78 16.88
N ALA A 408 11.95 1.63 16.39
CA ALA A 408 11.28 2.63 17.23
C ALA A 408 10.18 3.36 16.46
N GLU A 409 9.59 4.37 17.08
CA GLU A 409 8.80 5.39 16.41
C GLU A 409 9.73 6.30 15.60
N HIS A 410 9.33 6.60 14.38
CA HIS A 410 10.02 7.53 13.49
C HIS A 410 9.10 8.72 13.23
N ASP A 411 9.55 9.88 13.61
CA ASP A 411 8.94 11.14 13.20
C ASP A 411 9.27 11.44 11.73
N PRO A 412 8.46 12.23 11.03
CA PRO A 412 8.75 12.64 9.68
C PRO A 412 10.11 13.32 9.56
N SER A 413 10.92 12.94 8.56
CA SER A 413 12.16 13.64 8.24
C SER A 413 11.85 15.02 7.64
N TRP A 414 10.85 15.06 6.74
CA TRP A 414 10.35 16.30 6.15
C TRP A 414 8.98 16.12 5.52
N ALA A 415 8.32 17.23 5.20
CA ALA A 415 7.02 17.26 4.55
C ALA A 415 6.86 18.53 3.70
N TRP A 416 5.98 18.48 2.67
CA TRP A 416 5.59 19.65 1.90
C TRP A 416 4.11 19.61 1.53
N ASN A 417 3.53 20.79 1.30
CA ASN A 417 2.17 20.92 0.81
C ASN A 417 2.15 20.71 -0.71
N ALA A 418 1.73 19.52 -1.15
CA ALA A 418 1.61 19.19 -2.56
C ALA A 418 0.27 19.67 -3.15
N HIS A 419 -0.80 19.63 -2.36
CA HIS A 419 -2.17 19.89 -2.78
C HIS A 419 -2.99 20.59 -1.69
N SER A 420 -4.13 21.15 -2.07
CA SER A 420 -5.13 21.70 -1.12
C SER A 420 -6.20 20.66 -0.72
N SER A 421 -6.14 19.45 -1.25
CA SER A 421 -7.07 18.34 -1.00
C SER A 421 -6.31 17.08 -0.66
N PRO A 422 -6.93 16.04 -0.05
CA PRO A 422 -6.25 14.81 0.34
C PRO A 422 -5.45 14.19 -0.79
N VAL A 423 -4.20 13.81 -0.50
CA VAL A 423 -3.32 13.14 -1.46
C VAL A 423 -3.60 11.65 -1.43
N CYS A 424 -4.38 11.17 -2.40
CA CYS A 424 -4.78 9.77 -2.48
C CYS A 424 -3.67 8.86 -2.99
N SER A 425 -2.71 9.37 -3.77
CA SER A 425 -1.61 8.59 -4.30
C SER A 425 -0.32 9.39 -4.32
N THR A 426 0.75 8.79 -3.78
CA THR A 426 2.14 9.26 -3.86
C THR A 426 2.95 8.13 -4.44
N ILE A 427 3.59 8.35 -5.59
CA ILE A 427 4.38 7.36 -6.31
C ILE A 427 5.70 7.96 -6.79
N LEU A 428 6.77 7.22 -6.57
CA LEU A 428 8.13 7.63 -6.92
C LEU A 428 8.55 7.02 -8.25
N HIS A 429 9.14 7.84 -9.11
CA HIS A 429 9.67 7.33 -10.36
C HIS A 429 10.93 6.50 -10.10
N PRO A 430 11.15 5.39 -10.85
CA PRO A 430 12.33 4.53 -10.66
C PRO A 430 13.68 5.25 -10.77
N SER A 431 13.75 6.39 -11.50
CA SER A 431 14.97 7.21 -11.57
C SER A 431 15.32 7.88 -10.23
N GLY A 432 14.37 7.99 -9.30
CA GLY A 432 14.56 8.67 -8.04
C GLY A 432 14.71 10.19 -8.12
N SER A 433 14.26 10.82 -9.20
CA SER A 433 14.33 12.29 -9.39
C SER A 433 12.95 12.93 -9.57
N VAL A 434 11.90 12.12 -9.75
CA VAL A 434 10.53 12.58 -9.99
C VAL A 434 9.56 11.84 -9.06
N ALA A 435 8.65 12.60 -8.47
CA ALA A 435 7.49 12.08 -7.75
C ALA A 435 6.21 12.48 -8.49
N ALA A 436 5.21 11.61 -8.47
CA ALA A 436 3.86 11.95 -8.92
C ALA A 436 2.87 11.84 -7.76
N THR A 437 2.00 12.82 -7.65
CA THR A 437 0.98 12.87 -6.60
C THR A 437 -0.39 13.13 -7.21
N CYS A 438 -1.41 12.41 -6.71
CA CYS A 438 -2.81 12.66 -7.07
C CYS A 438 -3.58 13.14 -5.86
N SER A 439 -4.45 14.11 -6.07
CA SER A 439 -5.34 14.62 -5.03
C SER A 439 -6.81 14.63 -5.44
N GLY A 440 -7.64 14.71 -4.44
CA GLY A 440 -9.07 14.90 -4.55
C GLY A 440 -9.86 14.10 -3.54
N GLY A 441 -11.16 14.34 -3.48
CA GLY A 441 -12.03 13.62 -2.58
C GLY A 441 -13.33 14.33 -2.31
N TRP A 442 -14.07 13.77 -1.37
CA TRP A 442 -15.31 14.32 -0.84
C TRP A 442 -15.35 14.12 0.67
N GLU A 443 -16.03 15.00 1.35
CA GLU A 443 -16.25 14.96 2.79
C GLU A 443 -17.74 14.99 3.08
N HIS A 444 -18.18 14.19 4.07
CA HIS A 444 -19.54 14.29 4.57
C HIS A 444 -19.68 15.58 5.40
N LEU A 445 -20.67 16.41 5.09
CA LEU A 445 -21.05 17.51 5.97
C LEU A 445 -21.66 16.90 7.24
N LYS A 446 -21.12 17.27 8.39
CA LYS A 446 -21.69 16.88 9.68
C LYS A 446 -23.03 17.60 9.85
N ASP A 447 -24.01 16.89 10.43
CA ASP A 447 -25.39 17.41 10.67
C ASP A 447 -25.48 18.63 11.57
N GLU A 448 -24.38 19.13 12.15
CA GLU A 448 -24.34 20.27 13.06
C GLU A 448 -24.64 21.62 12.39
N GLU A 449 -24.52 21.75 11.08
CA GLU A 449 -24.88 22.98 10.34
C GLU A 449 -26.35 23.03 9.89
N GLN A 450 -27.13 21.94 10.10
CA GLN A 450 -28.54 21.86 9.69
C GLN A 450 -29.56 22.17 10.80
N SER A 451 -29.17 22.68 11.97
CA SER A 451 -30.10 22.94 13.09
C SER A 451 -30.99 24.19 12.91
N GLY A 452 -31.26 24.60 11.70
CA GLY A 452 -32.09 25.76 11.39
C GLY A 452 -33.16 25.52 10.33
N ALA A 453 -34.05 24.56 10.48
CA ALA A 453 -35.43 24.61 9.97
C ALA A 453 -36.10 23.23 10.10
N GLY A 454 -37.14 23.18 10.93
CA GLY A 454 -37.94 21.98 11.10
C GLY A 454 -38.73 21.63 9.83
N LEU A 455 -38.50 20.38 9.34
CA LEU A 455 -39.50 19.59 8.60
C LEU A 455 -39.04 18.14 8.65
N ARG A 456 -39.70 17.37 9.49
CA ARG A 456 -39.55 15.90 9.55
C ARG A 456 -40.22 15.28 8.31
N GLY A 457 -39.44 14.46 7.61
CA GLY A 457 -39.98 13.48 6.67
C GLY A 457 -39.66 13.79 5.22
N LEU A 458 -38.65 13.12 4.72
CA LEU A 458 -38.45 12.57 3.37
C LEU A 458 -36.94 12.40 3.15
N HIS A 459 -36.49 11.22 2.78
CA HIS A 459 -35.15 10.78 2.43
C HIS A 459 -34.05 11.86 2.60
N GLN A 460 -33.28 11.79 3.69
CA GLN A 460 -32.09 12.60 3.88
C GLN A 460 -31.15 12.39 2.70
N ALA A 461 -31.10 13.33 1.79
CA ALA A 461 -30.03 13.41 0.80
C ALA A 461 -28.73 13.66 1.59
N GLN A 462 -27.85 12.68 1.61
CA GLN A 462 -26.52 12.85 2.20
C GLN A 462 -25.81 13.98 1.46
N THR A 463 -25.56 15.09 2.15
CA THR A 463 -24.92 16.24 1.56
C THR A 463 -23.41 16.05 1.69
N TYR A 464 -22.73 15.94 0.56
CA TYR A 464 -21.28 15.84 0.47
C TYR A 464 -20.70 17.19 0.07
N LYS A 465 -19.60 17.57 0.70
CA LYS A 465 -18.75 18.68 0.24
C LYS A 465 -17.67 18.09 -0.66
N VAL A 466 -17.57 18.59 -1.88
CA VAL A 466 -16.49 18.28 -2.80
C VAL A 466 -15.27 19.05 -2.34
N MET A 467 -14.09 18.40 -2.33
CA MET A 467 -12.83 19.08 -2.11
C MET A 467 -12.48 19.93 -3.34
N GLU A 468 -11.88 21.10 -3.10
CA GLU A 468 -11.69 22.12 -4.14
C GLU A 468 -10.74 21.71 -5.25
N GLU A 469 -9.72 20.90 -4.91
CA GLU A 469 -8.71 20.44 -5.85
C GLU A 469 -8.87 18.94 -6.16
N SER A 470 -8.82 18.63 -7.46
CA SER A 470 -8.60 17.27 -7.94
C SER A 470 -7.58 17.32 -9.06
N SER A 471 -6.34 16.96 -8.76
CA SER A 471 -5.24 17.12 -9.69
C SER A 471 -4.21 16.00 -9.60
N LEU A 472 -3.53 15.76 -10.74
CA LEU A 472 -2.29 15.02 -10.85
C LEU A 472 -1.17 16.05 -10.97
N LYS A 473 -0.13 15.95 -10.14
CA LYS A 473 1.06 16.79 -10.18
C LYS A 473 2.32 15.96 -10.21
N LEU A 474 3.29 16.42 -11.00
CA LEU A 474 4.64 15.84 -11.08
C LEU A 474 5.63 16.85 -10.50
N TRP A 475 6.53 16.33 -9.69
CA TRP A 475 7.51 17.10 -8.94
C TRP A 475 8.91 16.59 -9.24
N SER A 476 9.85 17.47 -9.48
CA SER A 476 11.28 17.12 -9.34
C SER A 476 11.73 17.41 -7.91
N PHE A 477 12.66 16.64 -7.45
CA PHE A 477 13.30 16.85 -6.18
C PHE A 477 14.81 16.65 -6.31
N HIS A 478 15.57 17.65 -5.84
CA HIS A 478 17.02 17.64 -5.84
C HIS A 478 17.48 17.78 -4.39
N ASN A 479 18.47 17.00 -4.04
CA ASN A 479 19.13 17.16 -2.75
C ASN A 479 20.19 18.25 -2.91
N THR A 480 20.05 19.36 -2.21
CA THR A 480 20.96 20.52 -2.29
C THR A 480 22.40 20.19 -1.88
N ASN A 481 22.63 19.01 -1.31
CA ASN A 481 23.95 18.59 -0.85
C ASN A 481 24.81 17.82 -1.88
N ALA A 482 24.28 17.56 -3.10
CA ALA A 482 24.98 16.75 -4.10
C ALA A 482 25.78 17.58 -5.15
N ASP A 483 25.54 18.89 -5.22
CA ASP A 483 26.13 19.76 -6.27
C ASP A 483 27.42 20.48 -5.85
N SER A 484 28.04 20.10 -4.72
CA SER A 484 29.34 20.72 -4.31
C SER A 484 30.59 20.04 -4.87
N ASP A 485 30.46 18.97 -5.65
CA ASP A 485 31.56 18.35 -6.36
C ASP A 485 31.57 18.78 -7.85
N GLU A 486 32.00 20.00 -8.14
CA GLU A 486 32.46 20.37 -9.48
C GLU A 486 33.69 19.55 -9.87
N PRO A 487 33.75 18.98 -11.06
CA PRO A 487 34.99 18.38 -11.56
C PRO A 487 35.99 19.48 -11.95
N ILE A 488 37.17 19.35 -11.39
CA ILE A 488 38.39 20.06 -11.84
C ILE A 488 38.78 19.55 -13.23
#